data_46bca358130d106f328ee611ef2a8e58
#
_entry.id   46bca358130d106f328ee611ef2a8e58
#
_cell.length_a   1.000
_cell.length_b   1.000
_cell.length_c   1.000
_cell.angle_alpha   90.00
_cell.angle_beta   90.00
_cell.angle_gamma   90.00
#
_symmetry.space_group_name_H-M   'P 1'
#
loop_
_entity.id
_entity.type
_entity.pdbx_description
1 polymer ?
#
loop_
_entity_poly.entity_id
_entity_poly.type
_entity_poly.pdbx_seq_one_letter_code
_entity_poly.pdbx_strand_id
1 'polypeptide(L)'
;MEVPFIKAVPFIKNVSLQPFKRNDMDTQVDYINILQRFKQEHGDEYGIIRIGIFGSVARDEHTKDSDVDVLVEAPVLSLLSRIGIKHQLEDMMGVPVDVIRKTEYMRPRFKARIEKEVIYV
;
A
#
# COMPACT_ATOMS: atom_id res chain seq x y z
N MET A 1 -5.41 22.24 23.18
CA MET A 1 -5.38 22.06 22.64
C MET A 1 -5.37 21.54 22.09
N GLU A 2 -5.25 21.18 22.28
CA GLU A 2 -5.28 20.75 21.66
C GLU A 2 -5.17 20.12 21.00
N VAL A 3 -5.06 19.89 21.46
CA VAL A 3 -4.82 19.33 20.74
C VAL A 3 -4.71 18.70 20.14
N PRO A 4 -4.61 18.49 20.29
CA PRO A 4 -4.35 17.94 19.76
C PRO A 4 -4.10 17.25 19.40
N PHE A 5 -4.03 17.00 19.92
CA PHE A 5 -3.76 16.51 19.44
C PHE A 5 -3.59 15.69 19.22
N ILE A 6 -3.66 15.62 19.62
CA ILE A 6 -3.54 15.08 19.29
C ILE A 6 -3.52 14.43 18.87
N LYS A 7 -3.59 14.59 19.27
CA LYS A 7 -3.54 14.15 18.71
C LYS A 7 -3.09 13.50 18.38
N ALA A 8 -2.96 13.28 18.95
CA ALA A 8 -2.53 12.69 18.53
C ALA A 8 -2.17 11.84 18.51
N VAL A 9 -2.33 11.63 18.95
CA VAL A 9 -1.98 11.00 18.80
C VAL A 9 -1.90 10.18 18.67
N PRO A 10 -1.99 9.96 18.95
CA PRO A 10 -1.84 9.40 18.78
C PRO A 10 -1.67 8.72 18.58
N PHE A 11 -1.87 8.67 19.02
CA PHE A 11 -1.70 8.42 18.76
C PHE A 11 -1.33 7.82 18.67
N ILE A 12 -1.33 7.92 18.97
CA ILE A 12 -0.99 7.60 18.96
C ILE A 12 -0.82 7.04 18.97
N LYS A 13 -0.94 6.83 19.31
CA LYS A 13 -0.78 6.51 19.25
C LYS A 13 -0.56 5.93 19.06
N ASN A 14 -0.70 5.73 19.53
CA ASN A 14 -0.38 5.34 19.20
C ASN A 14 -0.05 4.83 18.95
N VAL A 15 -0.21 4.86 19.36
CA VAL A 15 0.31 4.53 19.11
C VAL A 15 0.69 4.02 18.98
N SER A 16 0.63 3.70 19.21
CA SER A 16 1.15 3.25 19.02
C SER A 16 1.44 2.87 18.95
N LEU A 17 1.25 2.66 19.29
CA LEU A 17 1.63 2.26 19.15
C LEU A 17 2.18 1.55 19.12
N GLN A 18 2.15 0.83 19.26
CA GLN A 18 2.73 0.30 19.31
C GLN A 18 3.44 -0.16 18.86
N PRO A 19 4.00 -0.17 19.02
CA PRO A 19 4.84 -0.63 18.53
C PRO A 19 5.35 -1.60 18.22
N PHE A 20 5.28 -2.10 18.38
CA PHE A 20 5.70 -2.84 18.14
C PHE A 20 6.19 -3.94 17.82
N LYS A 21 5.97 -4.12 17.85
CA LYS A 21 6.10 -5.45 17.36
C LYS A 21 6.81 -5.60 16.08
N ARG A 22 8.01 -5.12 16.07
CA ARG A 22 8.81 -5.09 14.85
C ARG A 22 9.29 -6.46 14.42
N ASN A 23 9.29 -7.43 15.34
CA ASN A 23 9.75 -8.78 15.00
C ASN A 23 8.70 -9.60 14.29
N ASP A 24 7.46 -9.19 14.40
CA ASP A 24 6.37 -9.93 13.78
C ASP A 24 6.16 -9.46 12.36
N MET A 25 5.90 -10.41 11.50
CA MET A 25 5.58 -10.15 10.11
C MET A 25 4.14 -9.68 10.00
N ASP A 26 3.90 -8.61 9.24
CA ASP A 26 2.54 -8.16 8.97
C ASP A 26 1.82 -9.19 8.13
N THR A 27 0.54 -9.36 8.39
CA THR A 27 -0.30 -10.28 7.64
C THR A 27 -0.84 -9.63 6.37
N GLN A 28 -1.40 -10.47 5.49
CA GLN A 28 -2.10 -9.97 4.31
C GLN A 28 -3.18 -8.95 4.69
N VAL A 29 -3.93 -9.24 5.76
CA VAL A 29 -5.00 -8.36 6.22
C VAL A 29 -4.43 -7.01 6.68
N ASP A 30 -3.28 -7.03 7.35
CA ASP A 30 -2.63 -5.79 7.78
C ASP A 30 -2.31 -4.90 6.59
N TYR A 31 -1.72 -5.47 5.54
CA TYR A 31 -1.36 -4.70 4.35
C TYR A 31 -2.58 -4.20 3.60
N ILE A 32 -3.63 -5.01 3.53
CA ILE A 32 -4.89 -4.61 2.90
C ILE A 32 -5.49 -3.41 3.64
N ASN A 33 -5.50 -3.46 4.98
CA ASN A 33 -6.04 -2.38 5.79
C ASN A 33 -5.25 -1.09 5.62
N ILE A 34 -3.94 -1.19 5.57
CA ILE A 34 -3.08 -0.03 5.34
C ILE A 34 -3.36 0.57 3.97
N LEU A 35 -3.45 -0.27 2.95
CA LEU A 35 -3.69 0.20 1.58
C LEU A 35 -5.06 0.86 1.45
N GLN A 36 -6.05 0.32 2.13
CA GLN A 36 -7.39 0.90 2.14
C GLN A 36 -7.37 2.29 2.76
N ARG A 37 -6.66 2.45 3.87
CA ARG A 37 -6.52 3.75 4.51
C ARG A 37 -5.77 4.74 3.61
N PHE A 38 -4.71 4.27 2.95
CA PHE A 38 -3.98 5.11 2.01
C PHE A 38 -4.90 5.60 0.89
N LYS A 39 -5.71 4.71 0.33
CA LYS A 39 -6.65 5.08 -0.72
C LYS A 39 -7.62 6.15 -0.25
N GLN A 40 -8.14 6.01 0.96
CA GLN A 40 -9.08 6.98 1.52
C GLN A 40 -8.43 8.34 1.73
N GLU A 41 -7.19 8.36 2.20
CA GLU A 41 -6.50 9.60 2.55
C GLU A 41 -5.87 10.29 1.35
N HIS A 42 -5.41 9.55 0.37
CA HIS A 42 -4.58 10.08 -0.72
C HIS A 42 -5.08 9.72 -2.12
N GLY A 43 -6.15 8.93 -2.24
CA GLY A 43 -6.61 8.48 -3.54
C GLY A 43 -6.94 9.62 -4.48
N ASP A 44 -7.64 10.64 -3.98
CA ASP A 44 -8.02 11.79 -4.80
C ASP A 44 -6.80 12.61 -5.22
N GLU A 45 -5.85 12.73 -4.32
CA GLU A 45 -4.62 13.49 -4.58
C GLU A 45 -3.88 12.95 -5.81
N TYR A 46 -3.87 11.64 -5.96
CA TYR A 46 -3.15 10.97 -7.05
C TYR A 46 -4.05 10.56 -8.21
N GLY A 47 -5.33 10.82 -8.12
CA GLY A 47 -6.28 10.42 -9.15
C GLY A 47 -6.44 8.92 -9.26
N ILE A 48 -6.33 8.21 -8.15
CA ILE A 48 -6.41 6.75 -8.13
C ILE A 48 -7.85 6.29 -8.31
N ILE A 49 -8.10 5.49 -9.34
CA ILE A 49 -9.40 4.87 -9.57
C ILE A 49 -9.52 3.60 -8.75
N ARG A 50 -8.51 2.74 -8.84
CA ARG A 50 -8.44 1.52 -8.06
C ARG A 50 -7.00 1.28 -7.65
N ILE A 51 -6.84 0.62 -6.51
CA ILE A 51 -5.54 0.23 -6.00
C ILE A 51 -5.66 -1.14 -5.35
N GLY A 52 -4.65 -1.97 -5.53
CA GLY A 52 -4.70 -3.32 -4.98
C GLY A 52 -3.32 -3.88 -4.73
N ILE A 53 -3.30 -5.05 -4.11
CA ILE A 53 -2.06 -5.79 -3.82
C ILE A 53 -2.02 -7.02 -4.70
N PHE A 54 -0.86 -7.30 -5.27
CA PHE A 54 -0.64 -8.54 -6.01
C PHE A 54 0.66 -9.18 -5.53
N GLY A 55 1.10 -10.25 -6.17
CA GLY A 55 2.34 -10.89 -5.79
C GLY A 55 2.23 -11.74 -4.54
N SER A 56 3.34 -11.91 -3.83
CA SER A 56 3.42 -12.85 -2.71
C SER A 56 2.44 -12.54 -1.59
N VAL A 57 2.22 -11.25 -1.29
CA VAL A 57 1.25 -10.89 -0.25
C VAL A 57 -0.17 -11.29 -0.66
N ALA A 58 -0.53 -11.05 -1.92
CA ALA A 58 -1.86 -11.42 -2.40
C ALA A 58 -2.07 -12.94 -2.36
N ARG A 59 -1.02 -13.70 -2.58
CA ARG A 59 -1.08 -15.17 -2.53
C ARG A 59 -0.92 -15.72 -1.12
N ASP A 60 -0.71 -14.82 -0.14
CA ASP A 60 -0.46 -15.19 1.26
C ASP A 60 0.78 -16.09 1.40
N GLU A 61 1.80 -15.78 0.60
CA GLU A 61 3.06 -16.52 0.56
C GLU A 61 4.26 -15.67 0.94
N HIS A 62 4.00 -14.46 1.45
CA HIS A 62 5.08 -13.52 1.74
C HIS A 62 5.82 -13.90 3.01
N THR A 63 7.06 -13.44 3.09
CA THR A 63 7.90 -13.55 4.29
C THR A 63 8.19 -12.14 4.81
N LYS A 64 8.87 -12.06 5.94
CA LYS A 64 9.24 -10.76 6.51
C LYS A 64 10.17 -9.98 5.60
N ASP A 65 10.83 -10.65 4.66
CA ASP A 65 11.75 -10.00 3.72
C ASP A 65 11.11 -9.72 2.37
N SER A 66 9.84 -10.04 2.20
CA SER A 66 9.15 -9.81 0.93
C SER A 66 8.81 -8.34 0.76
N ASP A 67 8.87 -7.87 -0.49
CA ASP A 67 8.33 -6.58 -0.86
C ASP A 67 6.82 -6.70 -0.98
N VAL A 68 6.12 -5.58 -0.82
CA VAL A 68 4.69 -5.53 -1.09
C VAL A 68 4.49 -4.98 -2.50
N ASP A 69 3.80 -5.73 -3.34
CA ASP A 69 3.54 -5.34 -4.73
C ASP A 69 2.17 -4.68 -4.83
N VAL A 70 2.15 -3.43 -5.28
CA VAL A 70 0.93 -2.61 -5.33
C VAL A 70 0.64 -2.24 -6.77
N LEU A 71 -0.60 -2.47 -7.19
CA LEU A 71 -1.09 -2.12 -8.51
C LEU A 71 -1.98 -0.89 -8.41
N VAL A 72 -1.69 0.13 -9.23
CA VAL A 72 -2.45 1.37 -9.24
C VAL A 72 -3.11 1.56 -10.59
N GLU A 73 -4.41 1.83 -10.60
CA GLU A 73 -5.12 2.28 -11.79
C GLU A 73 -5.41 3.77 -11.64
N ALA A 74 -4.82 4.56 -12.52
CA ALA A 74 -5.03 6.00 -12.57
C ALA A 74 -4.87 6.44 -14.03
N PRO A 75 -5.73 7.37 -14.51
CA PRO A 75 -5.64 7.82 -15.91
C PRO A 75 -4.29 8.46 -16.21
N VAL A 76 -3.78 9.23 -15.26
CA VAL A 76 -2.47 9.89 -15.37
C VAL A 76 -1.75 9.69 -14.05
N LEU A 77 -0.53 9.20 -14.16
CA LEU A 77 0.30 9.00 -12.98
C LEU A 77 1.74 9.33 -13.36
N SER A 78 2.20 10.50 -12.94
CA SER A 78 3.57 10.92 -13.23
C SER A 78 4.55 10.05 -12.44
N LEU A 79 5.80 10.08 -12.87
CA LEU A 79 6.86 9.38 -12.16
C LEU A 79 6.99 9.90 -10.73
N LEU A 80 6.89 11.22 -10.54
CA LEU A 80 6.97 11.80 -9.20
C LEU A 80 5.83 11.34 -8.32
N SER A 81 4.61 11.27 -8.86
CA SER A 81 3.45 10.77 -8.11
C SER A 81 3.66 9.31 -7.71
N ARG A 82 4.18 8.49 -8.63
CA ARG A 82 4.42 7.09 -8.33
C ARG A 82 5.46 6.93 -7.23
N ILE A 83 6.52 7.74 -7.27
CA ILE A 83 7.54 7.74 -6.23
C ILE A 83 6.93 8.17 -4.89
N GLY A 84 6.07 9.18 -4.92
CA GLY A 84 5.37 9.63 -3.72
C GLY A 84 4.51 8.55 -3.09
N ILE A 85 3.73 7.86 -3.91
CA ILE A 85 2.91 6.74 -3.45
C ILE A 85 3.79 5.67 -2.80
N LYS A 86 4.88 5.31 -3.47
CA LYS A 86 5.82 4.31 -2.97
C LYS A 86 6.34 4.69 -1.60
N HIS A 87 6.85 5.91 -1.45
CA HIS A 87 7.44 6.35 -0.18
C HIS A 87 6.41 6.42 0.94
N GLN A 88 5.21 6.92 0.64
CA GLN A 88 4.16 6.99 1.65
C GLN A 88 3.73 5.60 2.11
N LEU A 89 3.60 4.67 1.18
CA LEU A 89 3.24 3.30 1.54
C LEU A 89 4.35 2.61 2.32
N GLU A 90 5.60 2.85 1.94
CA GLU A 90 6.73 2.30 2.69
C GLU A 90 6.75 2.80 4.13
N ASP A 91 6.45 4.09 4.32
CA ASP A 91 6.36 4.64 5.68
C ASP A 91 5.23 3.98 6.47
N MET A 92 4.10 3.73 5.83
CA MET A 92 2.95 3.16 6.52
C MET A 92 3.11 1.66 6.79
N MET A 93 3.74 0.94 5.87
CA MET A 93 3.87 -0.51 5.95
C MET A 93 5.15 -0.97 6.63
N GLY A 94 6.19 -0.14 6.62
CA GLY A 94 7.46 -0.48 7.24
C GLY A 94 8.28 -1.50 6.45
N VAL A 95 7.97 -1.70 5.18
CA VAL A 95 8.68 -2.63 4.29
C VAL A 95 8.80 -2.00 2.91
N PRO A 96 9.72 -2.48 2.07
CA PRO A 96 9.78 -1.98 0.69
C PRO A 96 8.49 -2.26 -0.06
N VAL A 97 8.09 -1.29 -0.88
CA VAL A 97 6.88 -1.39 -1.69
C VAL A 97 7.23 -1.16 -3.14
N ASP A 98 6.72 -2.01 -4.01
CA ASP A 98 6.88 -1.87 -5.45
C ASP A 98 5.55 -1.41 -6.03
N VAL A 99 5.54 -0.26 -6.68
CA VAL A 99 4.32 0.34 -7.22
C VAL A 99 4.33 0.23 -8.73
N ILE A 100 3.33 -0.47 -9.27
CA ILE A 100 3.17 -0.67 -10.71
C ILE A 100 1.87 0.00 -11.15
N ARG A 101 1.95 0.82 -12.19
CA ARG A 101 0.75 1.40 -12.80
C ARG A 101 0.18 0.41 -13.81
N LYS A 102 -1.10 0.12 -13.68
CA LYS A 102 -1.77 -0.75 -14.65
C LYS A 102 -1.91 -0.02 -15.99
N THR A 103 -1.49 -0.67 -17.07
CA THR A 103 -1.65 -0.13 -18.43
C THR A 103 -2.08 -1.24 -19.36
N GLU A 104 -2.59 -0.84 -20.56
CA GLU A 104 -2.94 -1.79 -21.59
C GLU A 104 -1.72 -2.37 -22.27
N TYR A 105 -0.55 -1.75 -22.07
CA TYR A 105 0.68 -2.15 -22.74
C TYR A 105 1.53 -3.11 -21.92
N MET A 106 1.01 -3.60 -20.82
CA MET A 106 1.69 -4.61 -20.02
C MET A 106 1.79 -5.89 -20.82
N ARG A 107 2.88 -6.64 -20.59
CA ARG A 107 3.04 -7.94 -21.22
C ARG A 107 1.84 -8.82 -20.90
N PRO A 108 1.28 -9.52 -21.91
CA PRO A 108 0.04 -10.26 -21.70
C PRO A 108 0.09 -11.28 -20.54
N ARG A 109 1.19 -12.00 -20.39
CA ARG A 109 1.33 -12.96 -19.30
C ARG A 109 1.31 -12.28 -17.94
N PHE A 110 2.03 -11.19 -17.82
CA PHE A 110 2.11 -10.44 -16.57
C PHE A 110 0.75 -9.84 -16.25
N LYS A 111 0.10 -9.26 -17.24
CA LYS A 111 -1.23 -8.68 -17.06
C LYS A 111 -2.23 -9.73 -16.61
N ALA A 112 -2.24 -10.89 -17.25
CA ALA A 112 -3.15 -11.98 -16.90
C ALA A 112 -2.90 -12.47 -15.49
N ARG A 113 -1.63 -12.59 -15.09
CA ARG A 113 -1.29 -13.03 -13.74
C ARG A 113 -1.76 -12.03 -12.70
N ILE A 114 -1.51 -10.75 -12.94
CA ILE A 114 -1.94 -9.70 -12.02
C ILE A 114 -3.46 -9.70 -11.89
N GLU A 115 -4.17 -9.76 -13.01
CA GLU A 115 -5.64 -9.74 -12.99
C GLU A 115 -6.22 -10.91 -12.22
N LYS A 116 -5.52 -12.03 -12.23
CA LYS A 116 -5.98 -13.22 -11.53
C LYS A 116 -5.76 -13.13 -10.03
N GLU A 117 -4.66 -12.52 -9.60
CA GLU A 117 -4.27 -12.57 -8.19
C GLU A 117 -4.52 -11.28 -7.42
N VAL A 118 -4.74 -10.14 -8.09
CA VAL A 118 -4.84 -8.86 -7.41
C VAL A 118 -6.04 -8.79 -6.47
N ILE A 119 -5.79 -8.21 -5.28
CA ILE A 119 -6.83 -7.93 -4.30
C ILE A 119 -6.99 -6.42 -4.26
N TYR A 120 -8.09 -5.92 -4.83
CA TYR A 120 -8.38 -4.48 -4.80
C TYR A 120 -9.02 -4.08 -3.48
N VAL A 121 -8.76 -2.85 -3.08
CA VAL A 121 -9.36 -2.27 -1.89
C VAL A 121 -10.30 -1.13 -2.24
#